data_9060440c422bf56bca359a3c804b931f
#
_entry.id   9060440c422bf56bca359a3c804b931f
#
_cell.length_a   1.000
_cell.length_b   1.000
_cell.length_c   1.000
_cell.angle_alpha   90.00
_cell.angle_beta   90.00
_cell.angle_gamma   90.00
#
_symmetry.space_group_name_H-M   'P 1'
#
loop_
_entity.id
_entity.type
_entity.pdbx_description
1 polymer ?
#
loop_
_entity_poly.entity_id
_entity_poly.type
_entity_poly.pdbx_seq_one_letter_code
_entity_poly.pdbx_strand_id
1 'polypeptide(L)'
;MPCGLAGGFLLLLLLAGCTTRPTIDWSGRMGSYTYDQAVIDYGPPDKSAQLSDKSMVVEWLTRPGGYDVHSHGYGYYGHPYRPYGYPGYAAGPYDVSRSPDRFLRLVFDPEGRLKGFNEFNK
;
A
#
# COMPACT_ATOMS: atom_id res chain seq x y z
N MET A 1 -5.10 6.00 55.20
CA MET A 1 -4.42 6.73 54.12
C MET A 1 -4.45 5.87 52.87
N PRO A 2 -5.40 6.05 51.96
CA PRO A 2 -5.39 5.25 50.71
C PRO A 2 -4.64 6.02 49.63
N CYS A 3 -3.35 5.86 49.57
CA CYS A 3 -2.51 6.43 48.51
C CYS A 3 -1.85 5.38 47.62
N GLY A 4 -2.53 4.29 47.32
CA GLY A 4 -1.94 3.18 46.55
C GLY A 4 -2.66 2.78 45.25
N LEU A 5 -3.85 3.30 44.94
CA LEU A 5 -4.66 2.80 43.85
C LEU A 5 -4.70 3.70 42.59
N ALA A 6 -4.19 4.92 42.67
CA ALA A 6 -4.22 5.83 41.53
C ALA A 6 -3.06 5.64 40.53
N GLY A 7 -1.98 4.99 40.94
CA GLY A 7 -0.81 4.78 40.07
C GLY A 7 -0.93 3.61 39.08
N GLY A 8 -1.78 2.63 39.40
CA GLY A 8 -1.93 1.44 38.55
C GLY A 8 -2.83 1.63 37.33
N PHE A 9 -3.74 2.60 37.39
CA PHE A 9 -4.70 2.83 36.31
C PHE A 9 -4.13 3.65 35.13
N LEU A 10 -3.11 4.44 35.41
CA LEU A 10 -2.47 5.27 34.37
C LEU A 10 -1.52 4.46 33.46
N LEU A 11 -1.03 3.33 33.94
CA LEU A 11 -0.09 2.48 33.16
C LEU A 11 -0.83 1.57 32.15
N LEU A 12 -2.11 1.33 32.35
CA LEU A 12 -2.92 0.46 31.48
C LEU A 12 -3.40 1.16 30.18
N LEU A 13 -3.32 2.48 30.12
CA LEU A 13 -3.78 3.27 28.97
C LEU A 13 -2.76 3.40 27.84
N LEU A 14 -1.54 2.93 28.04
CA LEU A 14 -0.47 3.05 27.02
C LEU A 14 -0.37 1.87 26.04
N LEU A 15 -1.21 0.85 26.16
CA LEU A 15 -1.16 -0.36 25.32
C LEU A 15 -2.20 -0.38 24.19
N ALA A 16 -3.01 0.66 24.03
CA ALA A 16 -4.04 0.73 22.99
C ALA A 16 -3.54 1.35 21.67
N GLY A 17 -2.28 1.12 21.32
CA GLY A 17 -1.63 1.72 20.15
C GLY A 17 -1.54 0.84 18.91
N CYS A 18 -2.36 -0.19 18.75
CA CYS A 18 -2.47 -0.87 17.46
C CYS A 18 -3.41 -0.08 16.56
N THR A 19 -2.87 0.95 15.90
CA THR A 19 -3.57 1.61 14.80
C THR A 19 -3.57 0.66 13.60
N THR A 20 -4.55 -0.22 13.52
CA THR A 20 -4.91 -0.86 12.27
C THR A 20 -5.31 0.25 11.31
N ARG A 21 -4.62 0.36 10.17
CA ARG A 21 -5.02 1.29 9.12
C ARG A 21 -6.47 0.99 8.75
N PRO A 22 -7.40 1.94 8.83
CA PRO A 22 -8.78 1.68 8.50
C PRO A 22 -8.87 1.28 7.03
N THR A 23 -9.43 0.12 6.76
CA THR A 23 -9.77 -0.29 5.39
C THR A 23 -10.89 0.63 4.91
N ILE A 24 -10.71 1.22 3.73
CA ILE A 24 -11.73 2.10 3.14
C ILE A 24 -12.92 1.24 2.75
N ASP A 25 -14.08 1.55 3.31
CA ASP A 25 -15.35 0.92 2.91
C ASP A 25 -15.91 1.64 1.69
N TRP A 26 -15.54 1.17 0.51
CA TRP A 26 -16.06 1.70 -0.75
C TRP A 26 -17.55 1.45 -0.94
N SER A 27 -18.05 0.33 -0.42
CA SER A 27 -19.47 0.00 -0.50
C SER A 27 -20.33 1.03 0.20
N GLY A 28 -19.92 1.50 1.40
CA GLY A 28 -20.60 2.54 2.15
C GLY A 28 -20.50 3.93 1.51
N ARG A 29 -19.54 4.13 0.59
CA ARG A 29 -19.34 5.41 -0.13
C ARG A 29 -20.10 5.50 -1.45
N MET A 30 -20.73 4.41 -1.89
CA MET A 30 -21.53 4.40 -3.12
C MET A 30 -22.64 5.44 -3.07
N GLY A 31 -22.74 6.27 -4.12
CA GLY A 31 -23.75 7.32 -4.26
C GLY A 31 -23.51 8.59 -3.44
N SER A 32 -22.59 8.58 -2.46
CA SER A 32 -22.26 9.75 -1.63
C SER A 32 -20.88 10.34 -1.91
N TYR A 33 -19.92 9.50 -2.26
CA TYR A 33 -18.56 9.93 -2.57
C TYR A 33 -18.48 10.55 -3.96
N THR A 34 -17.85 11.71 -4.08
CA THR A 34 -17.81 12.47 -5.33
C THR A 34 -16.44 12.41 -5.99
N TYR A 35 -16.41 12.72 -7.30
CA TYR A 35 -15.16 12.85 -8.05
C TYR A 35 -14.23 13.90 -7.45
N ASP A 36 -14.76 15.03 -7.01
CA ASP A 36 -13.95 16.09 -6.40
C ASP A 36 -13.30 15.63 -5.11
N GLN A 37 -14.01 14.86 -4.28
CA GLN A 37 -13.44 14.25 -3.07
C GLN A 37 -12.33 13.26 -3.42
N ALA A 38 -12.51 12.46 -4.47
CA ALA A 38 -11.48 11.53 -4.92
C ALA A 38 -10.21 12.26 -5.39
N VAL A 39 -10.35 13.37 -6.09
CA VAL A 39 -9.21 14.19 -6.52
C VAL A 39 -8.51 14.85 -5.32
N ILE A 40 -9.25 15.25 -4.30
CA ILE A 40 -8.68 15.80 -3.06
C ILE A 40 -7.90 14.71 -2.30
N ASP A 41 -8.47 13.50 -2.20
CA ASP A 41 -7.88 12.41 -1.43
C ASP A 41 -6.67 11.75 -2.11
N TYR A 42 -6.71 11.60 -3.43
CA TYR A 42 -5.70 10.85 -4.21
C TYR A 42 -4.88 11.73 -5.17
N GLY A 43 -5.24 12.97 -5.33
CA GLY A 43 -4.65 13.85 -6.33
C GLY A 43 -5.27 13.66 -7.73
N PRO A 44 -4.69 14.29 -8.75
CA PRO A 44 -5.16 14.14 -10.13
C PRO A 44 -5.04 12.68 -10.57
N PRO A 45 -6.02 12.16 -11.33
CA PRO A 45 -6.00 10.77 -11.78
C PRO A 45 -4.90 10.53 -12.82
N ASP A 46 -4.34 9.31 -12.80
CA ASP A 46 -3.36 8.87 -13.79
C ASP A 46 -4.02 8.63 -15.15
N LYS A 47 -5.26 8.13 -15.14
CA LYS A 47 -6.05 7.88 -16.34
C LYS A 47 -7.51 8.21 -16.10
N SER A 48 -8.16 8.75 -17.11
CA SER A 48 -9.58 9.00 -17.10
C SER A 48 -10.18 8.74 -18.49
N ALA A 49 -11.39 8.23 -18.51
CA ALA A 49 -12.15 8.01 -19.74
C ALA A 49 -13.64 8.26 -19.47
N GLN A 50 -14.29 8.91 -20.41
CA GLN A 50 -15.73 9.09 -20.39
C GLN A 50 -16.40 7.98 -21.21
N LEU A 51 -17.42 7.36 -20.65
CA LEU A 51 -18.22 6.34 -21.33
C LEU A 51 -19.36 6.97 -22.14
N SER A 52 -20.00 6.16 -22.97
CA SER A 52 -21.10 6.60 -23.83
C SER A 52 -22.33 7.11 -23.07
N ASP A 53 -22.54 6.59 -21.85
CA ASP A 53 -23.60 7.02 -20.92
C ASP A 53 -23.22 8.27 -20.11
N LYS A 54 -22.12 8.93 -20.45
CA LYS A 54 -21.50 10.06 -19.76
C LYS A 54 -20.96 9.76 -18.37
N SER A 55 -20.91 8.50 -17.95
CA SER A 55 -20.16 8.09 -16.77
C SER A 55 -18.67 8.27 -16.99
N MET A 56 -17.94 8.54 -15.93
CA MET A 56 -16.49 8.72 -15.96
C MET A 56 -15.79 7.58 -15.24
N VAL A 57 -14.86 6.93 -15.91
CA VAL A 57 -13.97 5.93 -15.32
C VAL A 57 -12.63 6.60 -15.05
N VAL A 58 -12.14 6.45 -13.83
CA VAL A 58 -10.93 7.11 -13.35
C VAL A 58 -10.04 6.10 -12.66
N GLU A 59 -8.75 6.14 -12.95
CA GLU A 59 -7.75 5.24 -12.35
C GLU A 59 -6.66 6.03 -11.65
N TRP A 60 -6.27 5.55 -10.47
CA TRP A 60 -5.10 6.01 -9.72
C TRP A 60 -4.17 4.84 -9.43
N LEU A 61 -2.88 5.09 -9.59
CA LEU A 61 -1.84 4.21 -9.07
C LEU A 61 -1.72 4.43 -7.56
N THR A 62 -2.28 3.54 -6.77
CA THR A 62 -2.27 3.68 -5.30
C THR A 62 -1.01 3.13 -4.65
N ARG A 63 -0.37 2.17 -5.30
CA ARG A 63 0.88 1.60 -4.85
C ARG A 63 1.71 1.16 -6.06
N PRO A 64 2.85 1.80 -6.30
CA PRO A 64 3.77 1.35 -7.34
C PRO A 64 4.37 0.00 -6.96
N GLY A 65 4.49 -0.88 -7.92
CA GLY A 65 5.22 -2.12 -7.79
C GLY A 65 6.73 -1.88 -7.69
N GLY A 66 7.43 -2.88 -7.24
CA GLY A 66 8.87 -2.82 -7.07
C GLY A 66 9.52 -4.12 -7.50
N TYR A 67 10.84 -4.08 -7.61
CA TYR A 67 11.66 -5.27 -7.78
C TYR A 67 12.30 -5.59 -6.44
N ASP A 68 12.03 -6.79 -5.92
CA ASP A 68 12.73 -7.33 -4.77
C ASP A 68 13.82 -8.27 -5.28
N VAL A 69 15.05 -7.92 -5.03
CA VAL A 69 16.21 -8.74 -5.38
C VAL A 69 16.62 -9.52 -4.15
N HIS A 70 16.29 -10.79 -4.12
CA HIS A 70 16.77 -11.69 -3.10
C HIS A 70 18.07 -12.33 -3.56
N SER A 71 19.19 -11.88 -3.03
CA SER A 71 20.42 -12.63 -3.15
C SER A 71 20.37 -13.80 -2.17
N HIS A 72 20.26 -15.00 -2.66
CA HIS A 72 20.58 -16.17 -1.88
C HIS A 72 22.10 -16.21 -1.73
N GLY A 73 22.64 -15.31 -0.91
CA GLY A 73 23.99 -15.41 -0.46
C GLY A 73 24.12 -16.71 0.31
N TYR A 74 24.74 -17.68 -0.27
CA TYR A 74 25.33 -18.75 0.51
C TYR A 74 26.23 -18.04 1.50
N GLY A 75 25.82 -18.10 2.79
CA GLY A 75 26.55 -17.44 3.84
C GLY A 75 28.02 -17.71 3.64
N TYR A 76 28.79 -16.70 3.85
CA TYR A 76 30.24 -16.79 3.85
C TYR A 76 30.67 -17.90 4.80
N TYR A 77 30.68 -19.10 4.33
CA TYR A 77 31.64 -20.08 4.82
C TYR A 77 32.94 -19.68 4.13
N GLY A 78 33.56 -18.64 4.68
CA GLY A 78 34.83 -18.18 4.22
C GLY A 78 35.78 -19.34 4.21
N HIS A 79 36.21 -19.77 3.04
CA HIS A 79 37.37 -20.59 2.95
C HIS A 79 38.52 -19.78 3.56
N PRO A 80 39.14 -20.24 4.66
CA PRO A 80 40.18 -19.49 5.34
C PRO A 80 41.46 -19.25 4.50
N TYR A 81 41.44 -19.68 3.26
CA TYR A 81 42.56 -19.63 2.34
C TYR A 81 42.37 -18.71 1.12
N ARG A 82 41.45 -17.80 1.14
CA ARG A 82 41.42 -16.74 0.13
C ARG A 82 41.65 -15.38 0.77
N PRO A 83 42.89 -14.95 0.99
CA PRO A 83 43.18 -13.62 1.52
C PRO A 83 42.82 -12.47 0.58
N TYR A 84 42.44 -12.77 -0.65
CA TYR A 84 41.96 -11.82 -1.64
C TYR A 84 40.55 -12.21 -2.12
N GLY A 85 39.63 -12.30 -1.16
CA GLY A 85 38.23 -12.34 -1.51
C GLY A 85 37.87 -10.98 -2.06
N TYR A 86 37.60 -10.87 -3.37
CA TYR A 86 36.94 -9.68 -3.91
C TYR A 86 35.60 -9.59 -3.29
N PRO A 87 35.32 -8.55 -2.45
CA PRO A 87 33.98 -8.34 -1.92
C PRO A 87 33.10 -7.97 -3.10
N GLY A 88 32.08 -8.74 -3.38
CA GLY A 88 31.01 -8.31 -4.24
C GLY A 88 30.70 -9.17 -5.46
N TYR A 89 31.41 -10.23 -5.73
CA TYR A 89 31.07 -11.14 -6.82
C TYR A 89 30.79 -12.56 -6.33
N ALA A 90 29.97 -12.67 -5.28
CA ALA A 90 29.22 -13.90 -5.12
C ALA A 90 28.14 -13.86 -6.20
N ALA A 91 28.46 -14.34 -7.39
CA ALA A 91 27.49 -14.61 -8.43
C ALA A 91 26.65 -15.80 -7.99
N GLY A 92 25.88 -15.63 -6.91
CA GLY A 92 24.78 -16.49 -6.58
C GLY A 92 23.61 -16.16 -7.51
N PRO A 93 22.71 -17.11 -7.79
CA PRO A 93 21.51 -16.80 -8.53
C PRO A 93 20.73 -15.72 -7.79
N TYR A 94 20.57 -14.58 -8.45
CA TYR A 94 19.67 -13.52 -7.97
C TYR A 94 18.26 -13.95 -8.33
N ASP A 95 17.44 -14.11 -7.32
CA ASP A 95 16.00 -14.24 -7.53
C ASP A 95 15.41 -12.84 -7.53
N VAL A 96 14.90 -12.43 -8.68
CA VAL A 96 14.26 -11.13 -8.86
C VAL A 96 12.77 -11.38 -8.89
N SER A 97 12.09 -11.04 -7.81
CA SER A 97 10.64 -11.00 -7.78
C SER A 97 10.14 -9.59 -8.05
N ARG A 98 9.10 -9.48 -8.86
CA ARG A 98 8.41 -8.21 -9.13
C ARG A 98 7.09 -8.20 -8.38
N SER A 99 6.92 -7.20 -7.51
CA SER A 99 5.59 -6.90 -6.98
C SER A 99 4.80 -6.08 -7.99
N PRO A 100 3.53 -6.44 -8.24
CA PRO A 100 2.70 -5.72 -9.20
C PRO A 100 2.32 -4.33 -8.69
N ASP A 101 2.03 -3.44 -9.63
CA ASP A 101 1.41 -2.15 -9.35
C ASP A 101 -0.03 -2.35 -8.87
N ARG A 102 -0.46 -1.59 -7.87
CA ARG A 102 -1.84 -1.60 -7.40
C ARG A 102 -2.57 -0.35 -7.88
N PHE A 103 -3.70 -0.57 -8.51
CA PHE A 103 -4.56 0.48 -9.05
C PHE A 103 -5.91 0.50 -8.35
N LEU A 104 -6.43 1.69 -8.17
CA LEU A 104 -7.81 1.95 -7.79
C LEU A 104 -8.54 2.52 -9.01
N ARG A 105 -9.61 1.86 -9.42
CA ARG A 105 -10.51 2.35 -10.47
C ARG A 105 -11.84 2.71 -9.84
N LEU A 106 -12.26 3.94 -10.04
CA LEU A 106 -13.56 4.43 -9.62
C LEU A 106 -14.39 4.80 -10.86
N VAL A 107 -15.67 4.53 -10.78
CA VAL A 107 -16.65 4.92 -11.81
C VAL A 107 -17.61 5.90 -11.19
N PHE A 108 -17.73 7.06 -11.79
CA PHE A 108 -18.65 8.11 -11.37
C PHE A 108 -19.79 8.24 -12.37
N ASP A 109 -20.99 8.49 -11.87
CA ASP A 109 -22.15 8.80 -12.70
C ASP A 109 -22.02 10.18 -13.35
N PRO A 110 -22.93 10.58 -14.28
CA PRO A 110 -22.88 11.90 -14.89
C PRO A 110 -22.96 13.06 -13.91
N GLU A 111 -23.54 12.85 -12.72
CA GLU A 111 -23.61 13.83 -11.64
C GLU A 111 -22.33 13.90 -10.79
N GLY A 112 -21.34 13.05 -11.07
CA GLY A 112 -20.08 13.01 -10.37
C GLY A 112 -20.07 12.22 -9.05
N ARG A 113 -21.07 11.36 -8.83
CA ARG A 113 -21.17 10.49 -7.66
C ARG A 113 -20.63 9.10 -7.93
N LEU A 114 -20.06 8.48 -6.93
CA LEU A 114 -19.50 7.14 -7.05
C LEU A 114 -20.58 6.12 -7.39
N LYS A 115 -20.40 5.45 -8.52
CA LYS A 115 -21.27 4.41 -9.06
C LYS A 115 -20.66 3.00 -8.94
N GLY A 116 -19.34 2.91 -8.98
CA GLY A 116 -18.64 1.64 -8.90
C GLY A 116 -17.19 1.81 -8.51
N PHE A 117 -16.57 0.76 -8.02
CA PHE A 117 -15.17 0.73 -7.66
C PHE A 117 -14.55 -0.64 -7.96
N ASN A 118 -13.25 -0.65 -8.23
CA ASN A 118 -12.46 -1.86 -8.38
C ASN A 118 -11.01 -1.59 -8.00
N GLU A 119 -10.43 -2.47 -7.22
CA GLU A 119 -8.99 -2.50 -6.94
C GLU A 119 -8.39 -3.69 -7.68
N PHE A 120 -7.30 -3.46 -8.40
CA PHE A 120 -6.64 -4.51 -9.16
C PHE A 120 -5.12 -4.29 -9.24
N ASN A 121 -4.42 -5.35 -9.55
CA ASN A 121 -2.96 -5.36 -9.72
C ASN A 121 -2.60 -5.58 -11.19
N LYS A 122 -1.53 -4.93 -11.66
CA LYS A 122 -0.94 -5.11 -12.98
C LYS A 122 0.56 -5.35 -12.88
#